data_11bd89b87bde1674f399ea2d136b71f7
#
_entry.id   11bd89b87bde1674f399ea2d136b71f7
#
_cell.length_a   1.000
_cell.length_b   1.000
_cell.length_c   1.000
_cell.angle_alpha   90.00
_cell.angle_beta   90.00
_cell.angle_gamma   90.00
#
_symmetry.space_group_name_H-M   'P 1'
#
loop_
_entity.id
_entity.type
_entity.pdbx_description
1 polymer ?
#
loop_
_entity_poly.entity_id
_entity_poly.type
_entity_poly.pdbx_seq_one_letter_code
_entity_poly.pdbx_strand_id
1 'polypeptide(L)'
;MEITKTLLKKKFTDFNEKYFDNEVCDCDFRVTNTNAYLGRLIDKDVIRPVLCVAKTDFYNNESGWDEDRLDNTILHEMIHALIYTRHGVRPAIGCHGIRFRAISWRVFLKHGVWIGTGGVFGLIERKWSSLNRLEKTEKILLTPINWLLMFVL
;
A
#
# COMPACT_ATOMS: atom_id res chain seq x y z
N MET A 1 -2.20 -19.42 3.28
CA MET A 1 -0.71 -19.24 3.23
C MET A 1 -0.18 -18.81 4.59
N GLU A 2 0.93 -19.35 5.06
CA GLU A 2 1.55 -18.94 6.34
C GLU A 2 2.43 -17.70 6.14
N ILE A 3 2.27 -16.70 7.02
CA ILE A 3 3.03 -15.46 6.97
C ILE A 3 4.25 -15.58 7.89
N THR A 4 5.43 -15.38 7.31
CA THR A 4 6.71 -15.37 8.04
C THR A 4 7.47 -14.07 7.79
N LYS A 5 8.39 -13.72 8.71
CA LYS A 5 9.26 -12.54 8.50
C LYS A 5 10.11 -12.66 7.23
N THR A 6 10.57 -13.87 6.92
CA THR A 6 11.35 -14.15 5.70
C THR A 6 10.55 -13.89 4.44
N LEU A 7 9.28 -14.33 4.41
CA LEU A 7 8.36 -14.06 3.31
C LEU A 7 8.13 -12.54 3.14
N LEU A 8 7.87 -11.83 4.24
CA LEU A 8 7.65 -10.38 4.21
C LEU A 8 8.88 -9.64 3.68
N LYS A 9 10.08 -10.01 4.16
CA LYS A 9 11.34 -9.41 3.70
C LYS A 9 11.56 -9.66 2.21
N LYS A 10 11.34 -10.88 1.73
CA LYS A 10 11.48 -11.23 0.31
C LYS A 10 10.52 -10.39 -0.53
N LYS A 11 9.22 -10.42 -0.22
CA LYS A 11 8.22 -9.63 -0.97
C LYS A 11 8.52 -8.12 -0.94
N PHE A 12 8.96 -7.59 0.20
CA PHE A 12 9.36 -6.19 0.32
C PHE A 12 10.53 -5.85 -0.62
N THR A 13 11.58 -6.68 -0.67
CA THR A 13 12.73 -6.45 -1.55
C THR A 13 12.31 -6.51 -3.01
N ASP A 14 11.57 -7.54 -3.41
CA ASP A 14 11.07 -7.71 -4.78
C ASP A 14 10.17 -6.51 -5.20
N PHE A 15 9.32 -6.03 -4.30
CA PHE A 15 8.42 -4.91 -4.56
C PHE A 15 9.13 -3.56 -4.57
N ASN A 16 10.15 -3.38 -3.72
CA ASN A 16 10.95 -2.15 -3.71
C ASN A 16 11.66 -1.96 -5.04
N GLU A 17 12.27 -3.00 -5.56
CA GLU A 17 12.88 -2.98 -6.88
C GLU A 17 11.84 -2.75 -7.99
N LYS A 18 10.75 -3.54 -7.98
CA LYS A 18 9.78 -3.56 -9.09
C LYS A 18 8.91 -2.31 -9.16
N TYR A 19 8.45 -1.77 -8.03
CA TYR A 19 7.41 -0.74 -7.97
C TYR A 19 7.90 0.62 -7.48
N PHE A 20 9.02 0.65 -6.75
CA PHE A 20 9.49 1.85 -6.07
C PHE A 20 10.93 2.24 -6.43
N ASP A 21 11.51 1.61 -7.45
CA ASP A 21 12.87 1.93 -7.96
C ASP A 21 13.94 1.89 -6.84
N ASN A 22 13.76 1.03 -5.81
CA ASN A 22 14.58 0.91 -4.60
C ASN A 22 14.59 2.16 -3.69
N GLU A 23 13.59 3.03 -3.80
CA GLU A 23 13.54 4.27 -3.03
C GLU A 23 13.02 4.10 -1.58
N VAL A 24 12.36 2.98 -1.25
CA VAL A 24 11.84 2.74 0.11
C VAL A 24 13.00 2.36 1.03
N CYS A 25 13.12 3.05 2.18
CA CYS A 25 14.15 2.75 3.17
C CYS A 25 14.01 1.33 3.73
N ASP A 26 15.10 0.81 4.28
CA ASP A 26 15.08 -0.46 5.01
C ASP A 26 14.07 -0.43 6.15
N CYS A 27 13.32 -1.51 6.25
CA CYS A 27 12.33 -1.75 7.31
C CYS A 27 12.66 -3.02 8.08
N ASP A 28 12.29 -3.02 9.35
CA ASP A 28 12.16 -4.26 10.12
C ASP A 28 10.79 -4.88 9.87
N PHE A 29 10.66 -6.19 10.07
CA PHE A 29 9.44 -6.93 9.78
C PHE A 29 8.89 -7.60 11.03
N ARG A 30 7.57 -7.50 11.23
CA ARG A 30 6.87 -8.15 12.33
C ARG A 30 5.59 -8.82 11.85
N VAL A 31 5.41 -10.09 12.21
CA VAL A 31 4.13 -10.79 12.12
C VAL A 31 3.42 -10.62 13.45
N THR A 32 2.19 -10.12 13.44
CA THR A 32 1.43 -9.78 14.65
C THR A 32 0.17 -10.63 14.78
N ASN A 33 -0.11 -11.08 16.00
CA ASN A 33 -1.38 -11.76 16.28
C ASN A 33 -2.42 -10.73 16.70
N THR A 34 -3.08 -10.11 15.71
CA THR A 34 -4.02 -9.02 15.91
C THR A 34 -5.17 -9.09 14.91
N ASN A 35 -6.34 -8.60 15.32
CA ASN A 35 -7.51 -8.39 14.46
C ASN A 35 -7.83 -6.89 14.28
N ALA A 36 -6.92 -6.00 14.71
CA ALA A 36 -7.12 -4.56 14.62
C ALA A 36 -6.71 -3.96 13.26
N TYR A 37 -5.81 -4.63 12.53
CA TYR A 37 -5.30 -4.19 11.22
C TYR A 37 -4.74 -5.39 10.45
N LEU A 38 -4.77 -5.32 9.12
CA LEU A 38 -4.10 -6.30 8.24
C LEU A 38 -2.62 -5.96 8.07
N GLY A 39 -2.30 -4.70 7.81
CA GLY A 39 -0.97 -4.14 7.77
C GLY A 39 -0.86 -2.88 8.60
N ARG A 40 0.35 -2.56 9.06
CA ARG A 40 0.66 -1.31 9.76
C ARG A 40 2.15 -1.00 9.68
N LEU A 41 2.49 0.23 9.33
CA LEU A 41 3.84 0.74 9.50
C LEU A 41 3.97 1.45 10.87
N ILE A 42 4.98 1.09 11.65
CA ILE A 42 5.40 1.78 12.87
C ILE A 42 6.63 2.62 12.51
N ASP A 43 6.52 3.93 12.59
CA ASP A 43 7.53 4.90 12.16
C ASP A 43 7.92 5.90 13.27
N LYS A 44 7.35 5.76 14.47
CA LYS A 44 7.66 6.58 15.64
C LYS A 44 8.45 5.80 16.66
N ASP A 45 9.38 6.46 17.32
CA ASP A 45 10.18 5.93 18.44
C ASP A 45 10.92 4.64 18.09
N VAL A 46 11.30 4.46 16.81
CA VAL A 46 12.04 3.32 16.29
C VAL A 46 13.24 3.78 15.47
N ILE A 47 14.32 3.00 15.50
CA ILE A 47 15.54 3.28 14.72
C ILE A 47 15.27 3.11 13.22
N ARG A 48 14.44 2.12 12.86
CA ARG A 48 13.97 1.84 11.51
C ARG A 48 12.47 1.63 11.53
N PRO A 49 11.74 2.02 10.47
CA PRO A 49 10.33 1.70 10.36
C PRO A 49 10.11 0.20 10.47
N VAL A 50 9.02 -0.21 11.14
CA VAL A 50 8.65 -1.63 11.28
C VAL A 50 7.39 -1.88 10.47
N LEU A 51 7.49 -2.70 9.43
CA LEU A 51 6.35 -3.17 8.68
C LEU A 51 5.74 -4.37 9.39
N CYS A 52 4.53 -4.17 9.91
CA CYS A 52 3.77 -5.19 10.61
C CYS A 52 2.69 -5.76 9.70
N VAL A 53 2.53 -7.09 9.68
CA VAL A 53 1.42 -7.76 9.00
C VAL A 53 0.74 -8.70 9.98
N ALA A 54 -0.58 -8.75 9.97
CA ALA A 54 -1.34 -9.70 10.78
C ALA A 54 -1.02 -11.14 10.37
N LYS A 55 -0.97 -12.03 11.35
CA LYS A 55 -0.71 -13.45 11.09
C LYS A 55 -1.80 -14.10 10.24
N THR A 56 -3.05 -13.64 10.41
CA THR A 56 -4.23 -14.14 9.70
C THR A 56 -4.96 -12.98 9.03
N ASP A 57 -5.54 -13.23 7.86
CA ASP A 57 -6.51 -12.32 7.27
C ASP A 57 -7.88 -12.55 7.94
N PHE A 58 -8.19 -11.73 8.93
CA PHE A 58 -9.42 -11.84 9.71
C PHE A 58 -10.69 -11.35 8.97
N TYR A 59 -10.56 -10.82 7.77
CA TYR A 59 -11.69 -10.52 6.89
C TYR A 59 -12.04 -11.69 5.97
N ASN A 60 -11.13 -12.68 5.85
CA ASN A 60 -11.33 -13.86 5.04
C ASN A 60 -11.41 -15.10 5.95
N ASN A 61 -12.62 -15.40 6.45
CA ASN A 61 -12.84 -16.41 7.49
C ASN A 61 -12.47 -17.86 7.10
N GLU A 62 -12.20 -18.16 5.83
CA GLU A 62 -12.14 -19.55 5.36
C GLU A 62 -10.75 -20.07 5.00
N SER A 63 -9.79 -19.24 4.63
CA SER A 63 -8.55 -19.77 4.03
C SER A 63 -7.24 -19.08 4.40
N GLY A 64 -7.26 -18.17 5.37
CA GLY A 64 -6.06 -17.39 5.70
C GLY A 64 -5.77 -16.32 4.62
N TRP A 65 -4.50 -15.98 4.45
CA TRP A 65 -4.08 -14.98 3.49
C TRP A 65 -4.20 -15.47 2.04
N ASP A 66 -4.90 -14.71 1.22
CA ASP A 66 -4.79 -14.71 -0.23
C ASP A 66 -3.52 -13.93 -0.65
N GLU A 67 -2.85 -14.39 -1.71
CA GLU A 67 -1.58 -13.80 -2.13
C GLU A 67 -1.74 -12.36 -2.62
N ASP A 68 -2.73 -12.09 -3.46
CA ASP A 68 -2.99 -10.76 -4.01
C ASP A 68 -3.31 -9.77 -2.89
N ARG A 69 -4.05 -10.22 -1.87
CA ARG A 69 -4.40 -9.39 -0.73
C ARG A 69 -3.22 -9.12 0.19
N LEU A 70 -2.35 -10.11 0.40
CA LEU A 70 -1.11 -9.90 1.12
C LEU A 70 -0.22 -8.90 0.39
N ASP A 71 -0.06 -9.08 -0.91
CA ASP A 71 0.76 -8.21 -1.75
C ASP A 71 0.25 -6.77 -1.72
N ASN A 72 -1.05 -6.58 -1.85
CA ASN A 72 -1.68 -5.26 -1.76
C ASN A 72 -1.49 -4.63 -0.37
N THR A 73 -1.58 -5.42 0.70
CA THR A 73 -1.32 -4.97 2.07
C THR A 73 0.14 -4.53 2.25
N ILE A 74 1.10 -5.32 1.76
CA ILE A 74 2.53 -4.96 1.84
C ILE A 74 2.80 -3.70 1.03
N LEU A 75 2.32 -3.61 -0.21
CA LEU A 75 2.48 -2.42 -1.07
C LEU A 75 1.87 -1.17 -0.43
N HIS A 76 0.72 -1.29 0.24
CA HIS A 76 0.10 -0.20 0.99
C HIS A 76 1.03 0.33 2.10
N GLU A 77 1.59 -0.56 2.92
CA GLU A 77 2.51 -0.16 3.98
C GLU A 77 3.85 0.37 3.41
N MET A 78 4.28 -0.12 2.25
CA MET A 78 5.47 0.40 1.56
C MET A 78 5.28 1.83 1.06
N ILE A 79 4.06 2.23 0.65
CA ILE A 79 3.78 3.65 0.34
C ILE A 79 3.97 4.51 1.60
N HIS A 80 3.51 4.05 2.76
CA HIS A 80 3.77 4.74 4.02
C HIS A 80 5.27 4.83 4.32
N ALA A 81 6.03 3.75 4.10
CA ALA A 81 7.47 3.74 4.28
C ALA A 81 8.19 4.69 3.30
N LEU A 82 7.74 4.77 2.04
CA LEU A 82 8.28 5.73 1.08
C LEU A 82 8.00 7.18 1.48
N ILE A 83 6.80 7.47 1.97
CA ILE A 83 6.47 8.80 2.50
C ILE A 83 7.38 9.14 3.69
N TYR A 84 7.61 8.17 4.59
CA TYR A 84 8.54 8.33 5.69
C TYR A 84 9.97 8.60 5.19
N THR A 85 10.45 7.82 4.22
CA THR A 85 11.78 8.00 3.61
C THR A 85 11.98 9.42 3.07
N ARG A 86 10.98 9.96 2.39
CA ARG A 86 11.06 11.27 1.72
C ARG A 86 10.80 12.46 2.65
N HIS A 87 10.00 12.27 3.68
CA HIS A 87 9.44 13.39 4.46
C HIS A 87 9.58 13.22 5.97
N GLY A 88 10.16 12.11 6.45
CA GLY A 88 10.23 11.80 7.88
C GLY A 88 8.89 11.30 8.44
N VAL A 89 8.65 11.52 9.74
CA VAL A 89 7.47 11.02 10.46
C VAL A 89 6.16 11.40 9.76
N ARG A 90 5.24 10.44 9.69
CA ARG A 90 3.90 10.65 9.11
C ARG A 90 3.18 11.83 9.78
N PRO A 91 2.45 12.67 9.04
CA PRO A 91 1.56 13.64 9.63
C PRO A 91 0.49 12.93 10.48
N ALA A 92 0.15 13.48 11.63
CA ALA A 92 -0.83 12.91 12.55
C ALA A 92 -2.24 12.79 11.95
N ILE A 93 -2.53 13.59 10.93
CA ILE A 93 -3.83 13.65 10.25
C ILE A 93 -3.64 13.33 8.77
N GLY A 94 -4.49 12.42 8.25
CA GLY A 94 -4.55 12.15 6.80
C GLY A 94 -3.41 11.29 6.27
N CYS A 95 -3.08 10.19 6.94
CA CYS A 95 -2.06 9.24 6.50
C CYS A 95 -2.27 8.73 5.05
N HIS A 96 -3.50 8.74 4.54
CA HIS A 96 -3.87 8.45 3.14
C HIS A 96 -4.20 9.73 2.35
N GLY A 97 -3.53 10.84 2.66
CA GLY A 97 -3.70 12.11 1.98
C GLY A 97 -3.16 12.13 0.55
N ILE A 98 -2.95 13.33 0.02
CA ILE A 98 -2.54 13.55 -1.38
C ILE A 98 -1.24 12.81 -1.75
N ARG A 99 -0.26 12.76 -0.84
CA ARG A 99 1.03 12.07 -1.09
C ARG A 99 0.85 10.57 -1.29
N PHE A 100 0.04 9.93 -0.43
CA PHE A 100 -0.26 8.51 -0.56
C PHE A 100 -0.93 8.21 -1.90
N ARG A 101 -1.94 8.98 -2.24
CA ARG A 101 -2.69 8.83 -3.49
C ARG A 101 -1.81 9.05 -4.72
N ALA A 102 -0.96 10.06 -4.69
CA ALA A 102 -0.02 10.34 -5.76
C ALA A 102 0.91 9.16 -6.04
N ILE A 103 1.47 8.55 -4.98
CA ILE A 103 2.34 7.38 -5.12
C ILE A 103 1.52 6.16 -5.61
N SER A 104 0.33 5.91 -5.04
CA SER A 104 -0.55 4.83 -5.51
C SER A 104 -0.89 4.98 -7.00
N TRP A 105 -1.19 6.20 -7.47
CA TRP A 105 -1.42 6.51 -8.88
C TRP A 105 -0.18 6.27 -9.74
N ARG A 106 1.01 6.68 -9.29
CA ARG A 106 2.27 6.41 -10.00
C ARG A 106 2.47 4.91 -10.21
N VAL A 107 2.28 4.11 -9.16
CA VAL A 107 2.39 2.64 -9.23
C VAL A 107 1.34 2.08 -10.20
N PHE A 108 0.10 2.56 -10.13
CA PHE A 108 -0.95 2.13 -11.04
C PHE A 108 -0.63 2.45 -12.50
N LEU A 109 -0.25 3.68 -12.81
CA LEU A 109 0.04 4.10 -14.19
C LEU A 109 1.24 3.35 -14.78
N LYS A 110 2.29 3.12 -13.97
CA LYS A 110 3.52 2.45 -14.42
C LYS A 110 3.35 0.93 -14.51
N HIS A 111 2.62 0.32 -13.58
CA HIS A 111 2.60 -1.14 -13.41
C HIS A 111 1.21 -1.78 -13.47
N GLY A 112 0.14 -0.99 -13.54
CA GLY A 112 -1.23 -1.48 -13.57
C GLY A 112 -1.76 -2.01 -12.21
N VAL A 113 -1.01 -1.81 -11.12
CA VAL A 113 -1.37 -2.27 -9.78
C VAL A 113 -2.04 -1.16 -9.00
N TRP A 114 -3.29 -1.38 -8.60
CA TRP A 114 -4.02 -0.42 -7.78
C TRP A 114 -3.85 -0.72 -6.29
N ILE A 115 -3.41 0.28 -5.53
CA ILE A 115 -3.22 0.19 -4.08
C ILE A 115 -4.26 1.08 -3.41
N GLY A 116 -5.19 0.44 -2.68
CA GLY A 116 -6.32 1.13 -2.04
C GLY A 116 -5.93 1.93 -0.79
N THR A 117 -6.68 2.98 -0.51
CA THR A 117 -6.48 3.84 0.68
C THR A 117 -7.31 3.40 1.89
N GLY A 118 -8.25 2.47 1.72
CA GLY A 118 -9.20 2.07 2.77
C GLY A 118 -10.27 3.14 3.08
N GLY A 119 -11.19 2.85 4.03
CA GLY A 119 -12.26 3.76 4.45
C GLY A 119 -13.38 3.97 3.42
N VAL A 120 -14.07 5.12 3.48
CA VAL A 120 -15.19 5.45 2.58
C VAL A 120 -14.72 5.49 1.11
N PHE A 121 -13.52 5.96 0.86
CA PHE A 121 -12.89 5.89 -0.46
C PHE A 121 -12.58 4.45 -0.88
N GLY A 122 -12.31 3.54 0.04
CA GLY A 122 -12.12 2.12 -0.24
C GLY A 122 -13.35 1.40 -0.81
N LEU A 123 -14.56 1.92 -0.60
CA LEU A 123 -15.77 1.40 -1.26
C LEU A 123 -15.79 1.78 -2.76
N ILE A 124 -15.39 2.99 -3.08
CA ILE A 124 -15.25 3.45 -4.47
C ILE A 124 -14.09 2.69 -5.12
N GLU A 125 -12.99 2.51 -4.41
CA GLU A 125 -11.80 1.80 -4.87
C GLU A 125 -12.03 0.31 -5.11
N ARG A 126 -12.86 -0.38 -4.30
CA ARG A 126 -13.28 -1.77 -4.56
C ARG A 126 -14.03 -1.92 -5.87
N LYS A 127 -14.87 -0.94 -6.22
CA LYS A 127 -15.53 -0.91 -7.52
C LYS A 127 -14.54 -0.65 -8.67
N TRP A 128 -13.45 0.06 -8.39
CA TRP A 128 -12.37 0.33 -9.33
C TRP A 128 -11.41 -0.86 -9.49
N SER A 129 -11.13 -1.63 -8.45
CA SER A 129 -10.25 -2.81 -8.52
C SER A 129 -10.81 -3.89 -9.44
N SER A 130 -12.13 -3.96 -9.60
CA SER A 130 -12.80 -4.90 -10.53
C SER A 130 -12.75 -4.49 -12.00
N LEU A 131 -12.30 -3.26 -12.33
CA LEU A 131 -12.18 -2.78 -13.70
C LEU A 131 -10.83 -3.22 -14.30
N ASN A 132 -10.82 -3.51 -15.60
CA ASN A 132 -9.58 -3.75 -16.32
C ASN A 132 -8.76 -2.45 -16.47
N ARG A 133 -7.50 -2.56 -16.92
CA ARG A 133 -6.59 -1.42 -17.02
C ARG A 133 -7.09 -0.32 -17.96
N LEU A 134 -7.70 -0.69 -19.08
CA LEU A 134 -8.22 0.26 -20.07
C LEU A 134 -9.41 1.04 -19.52
N GLU A 135 -10.38 0.37 -18.90
CA GLU A 135 -11.54 1.00 -18.26
C GLU A 135 -11.12 1.96 -17.13
N LYS A 136 -10.07 1.62 -16.37
CA LYS A 136 -9.49 2.49 -15.34
C LYS A 136 -8.90 3.74 -15.97
N THR A 137 -8.14 3.58 -17.06
CA THR A 137 -7.49 4.68 -17.76
C THR A 137 -8.52 5.66 -18.36
N GLU A 138 -9.56 5.15 -19.01
CA GLU A 138 -10.63 5.97 -19.56
C GLU A 138 -11.36 6.78 -18.49
N LYS A 139 -11.71 6.15 -17.34
CA LYS A 139 -12.36 6.85 -16.24
C LYS A 139 -11.49 7.92 -15.59
N ILE A 140 -10.18 7.73 -15.55
CA ILE A 140 -9.21 8.72 -15.07
C ILE A 140 -9.20 9.94 -15.96
N LEU A 141 -9.13 9.75 -17.27
CA LEU A 141 -9.06 10.82 -18.26
C LEU A 141 -10.36 11.65 -18.29
N LEU A 142 -11.49 11.05 -17.92
CA LEU A 142 -12.80 11.71 -17.92
C LEU A 142 -13.13 12.46 -16.62
N THR A 143 -12.31 12.40 -15.58
CA THR A 143 -12.61 13.04 -14.28
C THR A 143 -11.72 14.27 -14.06
N PRO A 144 -12.27 15.51 -14.08
CA PRO A 144 -11.50 16.76 -13.96
C PRO A 144 -10.60 16.85 -12.72
N ILE A 145 -11.01 16.22 -11.61
CA ILE A 145 -10.25 16.19 -10.35
C ILE A 145 -8.94 15.41 -10.49
N ASN A 146 -8.87 14.44 -11.39
CA ASN A 146 -7.67 13.64 -11.62
C ASN A 146 -6.61 14.38 -12.46
N TRP A 147 -7.04 15.34 -13.28
CA TRP A 147 -6.12 16.23 -14.01
C TRP A 147 -5.28 17.08 -13.06
N LEU A 148 -5.89 17.60 -11.99
CA LEU A 148 -5.14 18.38 -10.99
C LEU A 148 -4.08 17.55 -10.26
N LEU A 149 -4.35 16.26 -10.05
CA LEU A 149 -3.41 15.33 -9.39
C LEU A 149 -2.23 14.92 -10.29
N MET A 150 -2.40 14.91 -11.61
CA MET A 150 -1.33 14.64 -12.57
C MET A 150 -0.30 15.78 -12.68
N PHE A 151 -0.68 17.03 -12.36
CA PHE A 151 0.23 18.18 -12.41
C PHE A 151 0.97 18.46 -11.09
N VAL A 152 0.67 17.73 -10.02
CA VAL A 152 1.31 17.88 -8.71
C VAL A 152 2.37 16.78 -8.45
N LEU A 153 2.54 15.88 -9.39
CA LEU A 153 3.57 14.81 -9.44
C LEU A 153 4.72 15.21 -10.32
#